data_52ea55330b843fe0e06848641d05357b
#
_entry.id   52ea55330b843fe0e06848641d05357b
#
_cell.length_a   1.000
_cell.length_b   1.000
_cell.length_c   1.000
_cell.angle_alpha   90.00
_cell.angle_beta   90.00
_cell.angle_gamma   90.00
#
_symmetry.space_group_name_H-M   'P 1'
#
loop_
_entity.id
_entity.type
_entity.pdbx_description
1 polymer ?
#
loop_
_entity_poly.entity_id
_entity_poly.type
_entity_poly.pdbx_seq_one_letter_code
_entity_poly.pdbx_strand_id
1 'polypeptide(L)'
;DNPRYWPLEGEHLLCQCVLACNNITLAREVAIGGAGIAALPEVICREALARGALVELLPEAKLSSGELFAIYPSRRFQAMKVRAFLDFIIEQISTEEGSLLEQLRGRLLPSAP
;
A
#
# COMPACT_ATOMS: atom_id res chain seq x y z
N ASP A 1 0.18 -1.58 -16.56
CA ASP A 1 0.87 -0.43 -15.96
C ASP A 1 2.24 -0.26 -16.61
N ASN A 2 2.52 0.95 -17.07
CA ASN A 2 3.82 1.24 -17.67
C ASN A 2 4.79 1.71 -16.58
N PRO A 3 5.89 0.98 -16.30
CA PRO A 3 6.81 1.32 -15.21
C PRO A 3 7.56 2.64 -15.41
N ARG A 4 7.43 3.25 -16.56
CA ARG A 4 8.03 4.56 -16.83
C ARG A 4 7.19 5.75 -16.37
N TYR A 5 5.91 5.51 -16.05
CA TYR A 5 5.00 6.54 -15.58
C TYR A 5 4.69 6.36 -14.11
N TRP A 6 5.04 7.35 -13.32
CA TRP A 6 4.64 7.39 -11.92
C TRP A 6 3.41 8.27 -11.76
N PRO A 7 2.31 7.72 -11.25
CA PRO A 7 1.10 8.49 -11.02
C PRO A 7 1.26 9.35 -9.77
N LEU A 8 1.49 10.64 -9.96
CA LEU A 8 1.38 11.64 -8.93
C LEU A 8 -0.05 12.20 -8.91
N GLU A 9 -0.50 12.72 -7.76
CA GLU A 9 -1.79 13.39 -7.72
C GLU A 9 -1.80 14.57 -8.71
N GLY A 10 -2.65 14.44 -9.75
CA GLY A 10 -2.83 15.46 -10.78
C GLY A 10 -1.85 15.40 -11.97
N GLU A 11 -0.80 14.59 -11.89
CA GLU A 11 0.21 14.52 -12.96
C GLU A 11 0.76 13.11 -13.13
N HIS A 12 1.29 12.83 -14.31
CA HIS A 12 2.07 11.64 -14.60
C HIS A 12 3.52 12.03 -14.83
N LEU A 13 4.41 11.57 -13.99
CA LEU A 13 5.83 11.82 -14.17
C LEU A 13 6.46 10.72 -15.02
N LEU A 14 7.09 11.11 -16.11
CA LEU A 14 7.87 10.18 -16.93
C LEU A 14 9.24 9.99 -16.32
N CYS A 15 9.57 8.75 -15.96
CA CYS A 15 10.83 8.39 -15.34
C CYS A 15 11.68 7.52 -16.25
N GLN A 16 13.00 7.67 -16.13
CA GLN A 16 13.93 6.73 -16.75
C GLN A 16 14.02 5.48 -15.86
N CYS A 17 13.44 4.38 -16.33
CA CYS A 17 13.38 3.14 -15.57
C CYS A 17 14.74 2.43 -15.57
N VAL A 18 15.32 2.22 -14.40
CA VAL A 18 16.55 1.46 -14.20
C VAL A 18 16.23 -0.03 -14.01
N LEU A 19 15.17 -0.32 -13.26
CA LEU A 19 14.69 -1.67 -12.99
C LEU A 19 13.18 -1.68 -12.92
N ALA A 20 12.55 -2.61 -13.62
CA ALA A 20 11.13 -2.89 -13.47
C ALA A 20 10.94 -4.30 -12.90
N CYS A 21 10.20 -4.42 -11.81
CA CYS A 21 9.88 -5.68 -11.17
C CYS A 21 8.46 -5.66 -10.61
N ASN A 22 7.91 -6.83 -10.38
CA ASN A 22 6.60 -7.02 -9.76
C ASN A 22 6.69 -7.38 -8.26
N ASN A 23 7.88 -7.26 -7.68
CA ASN A 23 8.13 -7.57 -6.28
C ASN A 23 8.57 -6.31 -5.55
N ILE A 24 7.70 -5.79 -4.68
CA ILE A 24 7.97 -4.55 -3.93
C ILE A 24 9.10 -4.70 -2.92
N THR A 25 9.31 -5.89 -2.38
CA THR A 25 10.43 -6.16 -1.46
C THR A 25 11.77 -6.08 -2.21
N LEU A 26 11.83 -6.64 -3.42
CA LEU A 26 13.00 -6.51 -4.27
C LEU A 26 13.27 -5.04 -4.63
N ALA A 27 12.24 -4.30 -5.01
CA ALA A 27 12.38 -2.88 -5.32
C ALA A 27 12.93 -2.08 -4.13
N ARG A 28 12.47 -2.39 -2.91
CA ARG A 28 13.00 -1.80 -1.67
C ARG A 28 14.48 -2.12 -1.48
N GLU A 29 14.87 -3.38 -1.60
CA GLU A 29 16.26 -3.79 -1.41
C GLU A 29 17.20 -3.16 -2.46
N VAL A 30 16.76 -3.05 -3.69
CA VAL A 30 17.50 -2.37 -4.76
C VAL A 30 17.68 -0.88 -4.48
N ALA A 31 16.62 -0.22 -3.97
CA ALA A 31 16.70 1.18 -3.54
C ALA A 31 17.65 1.38 -2.35
N ILE A 32 17.61 0.49 -1.36
CA ILE A 32 18.55 0.48 -0.22
C ILE A 32 19.99 0.32 -0.71
N GLY A 33 20.21 -0.49 -1.74
CA GLY A 33 21.50 -0.65 -2.39
C GLY A 33 22.00 0.56 -3.17
N GLY A 34 21.20 1.63 -3.28
CA GLY A 34 21.61 2.86 -3.94
C GLY A 34 21.44 2.87 -5.46
N ALA A 35 20.66 1.98 -6.04
CA ALA A 35 20.48 1.88 -7.49
C ALA A 35 19.62 3.02 -8.08
N GLY A 36 18.82 3.70 -7.27
CA GLY A 36 17.96 4.78 -7.73
C GLY A 36 16.84 5.12 -6.76
N ILE A 37 15.79 5.71 -7.30
CA ILE A 37 14.59 6.13 -6.56
C ILE A 37 13.48 5.10 -6.83
N ALA A 38 12.77 4.71 -5.79
CA ALA A 38 11.64 3.79 -5.89
C ALA A 38 10.36 4.42 -5.34
N ALA A 39 9.23 4.08 -5.96
CA ALA A 39 7.90 4.39 -5.45
C ALA A 39 7.39 3.16 -4.70
N LEU A 40 7.31 3.25 -3.38
CA LEU A 40 7.04 2.11 -2.50
C LEU A 40 5.96 2.47 -1.48
N PRO A 41 5.15 1.51 -1.04
CA PRO A 41 4.27 1.72 0.10
C PRO A 41 5.06 2.09 1.35
N GLU A 42 4.58 3.06 2.10
CA GLU A 42 5.22 3.51 3.35
C GLU A 42 5.46 2.37 4.33
N VAL A 43 4.49 1.48 4.47
CA VAL A 43 4.51 0.39 5.44
C VAL A 43 5.73 -0.52 5.32
N ILE A 44 6.20 -0.79 4.10
CA ILE A 44 7.39 -1.63 3.89
C ILE A 44 8.70 -0.86 4.01
N CYS A 45 8.65 0.46 4.05
CA CYS A 45 9.82 1.34 4.13
C CYS A 45 10.11 1.84 5.53
N ARG A 46 9.19 1.72 6.49
CA ARG A 46 9.29 2.31 7.83
C ARG A 46 10.59 1.98 8.54
N GLU A 47 10.95 0.72 8.58
CA GLU A 47 12.19 0.28 9.24
C GLU A 47 13.42 0.87 8.56
N ALA A 48 13.48 0.82 7.24
CA ALA A 48 14.60 1.36 6.47
C ALA A 48 14.72 2.88 6.60
N LEU A 49 13.59 3.59 6.65
CA LEU A 49 13.55 5.03 6.91
C LEU A 49 14.04 5.35 8.33
N ALA A 50 13.59 4.59 9.32
CA ALA A 50 13.97 4.80 10.73
C ALA A 50 15.47 4.62 10.97
N ARG A 51 16.09 3.65 10.30
CA ARG A 51 17.55 3.42 10.40
C ARG A 51 18.40 4.23 9.41
N GLY A 52 17.78 5.08 8.59
CA GLY A 52 18.48 5.92 7.62
C GLY A 52 18.97 5.19 6.36
N ALA A 53 18.53 3.93 6.12
CA ALA A 53 18.86 3.19 4.91
C ALA A 53 18.10 3.69 3.68
N LEU A 54 16.96 4.32 3.88
CA LEU A 54 16.18 5.03 2.88
C LEU A 54 15.91 6.45 3.34
N VAL A 55 15.76 7.35 2.39
CA VAL A 55 15.38 8.74 2.63
C VAL A 55 14.16 9.08 1.80
N GLU A 56 13.17 9.70 2.40
CA GLU A 56 11.99 10.18 1.70
C GLU A 56 12.35 11.34 0.79
N LEU A 57 11.99 11.24 -0.47
CA LEU A 57 12.15 12.30 -1.46
C LEU A 57 10.77 12.85 -1.85
N LEU A 58 10.70 14.14 -2.12
CA LEU A 58 9.48 14.83 -2.52
C LEU A 58 8.30 14.57 -1.55
N PRO A 59 8.44 14.90 -0.27
CA PRO A 59 7.40 14.61 0.73
C PRO A 59 6.08 15.34 0.45
N GLU A 60 6.12 16.41 -0.35
CA GLU A 60 4.94 17.17 -0.77
C GLU A 60 4.23 16.54 -1.98
N ALA A 61 4.91 15.71 -2.76
CA ALA A 61 4.34 15.00 -3.89
C ALA A 61 3.74 13.68 -3.42
N LYS A 62 2.43 13.57 -3.51
CA LYS A 62 1.73 12.33 -3.16
C LYS A 62 1.55 11.46 -4.38
N LEU A 63 1.97 10.20 -4.26
CA LEU A 63 1.56 9.18 -5.19
C LEU A 63 0.08 8.86 -4.99
N SER A 64 -0.61 8.50 -6.06
CA SER A 64 -2.00 8.08 -5.95
C SER A 64 -2.09 6.87 -5.01
N SER A 65 -2.92 6.98 -3.99
CA SER A 65 -3.14 5.90 -3.03
C SER A 65 -3.89 4.73 -3.70
N GLY A 66 -3.41 3.52 -3.45
CA GLY A 66 -4.14 2.32 -3.80
C GLY A 66 -5.23 1.99 -2.78
N GLU A 67 -6.22 1.27 -3.22
CA GLU A 67 -7.27 0.73 -2.34
C GLU A 67 -7.01 -0.75 -2.07
N LEU A 68 -7.22 -1.17 -0.83
CA LEU A 68 -7.13 -2.57 -0.44
C LEU A 68 -8.54 -3.16 -0.36
N PHE A 69 -8.75 -4.27 -1.06
CA PHE A 69 -10.02 -4.97 -1.09
C PHE A 69 -9.89 -6.36 -0.49
N ALA A 70 -10.85 -6.76 0.33
CA ALA A 70 -11.05 -8.16 0.68
C ALA A 70 -12.09 -8.77 -0.26
N ILE A 71 -11.70 -9.83 -0.97
CA ILE A 71 -12.58 -10.54 -1.90
C ILE A 71 -12.89 -11.91 -1.31
N TYR A 72 -14.17 -12.23 -1.19
CA TYR A 72 -14.64 -13.52 -0.69
C TYR A 72 -15.89 -14.00 -1.46
N PRO A 73 -16.12 -15.33 -1.53
CA PRO A 73 -17.07 -15.90 -2.47
C PRO A 73 -18.54 -15.52 -2.26
N SER A 74 -18.97 -15.31 -1.02
CA SER A 74 -20.36 -15.00 -0.72
C SER A 74 -20.52 -14.28 0.62
N ARG A 75 -21.38 -13.27 0.65
CA ARG A 75 -21.79 -12.59 1.88
C ARG A 75 -22.82 -13.37 2.68
N ARG A 76 -23.61 -14.21 2.00
CA ARG A 76 -24.78 -14.93 2.56
C ARG A 76 -24.38 -16.07 3.49
N PHE A 77 -23.24 -16.71 3.21
CA PHE A 77 -22.73 -17.85 3.95
C PHE A 77 -21.29 -17.63 4.43
N GLN A 78 -21.03 -16.43 4.93
CA GLN A 78 -19.71 -16.11 5.45
C GLN A 78 -19.41 -16.96 6.68
N ALA A 79 -18.37 -17.81 6.57
CA ALA A 79 -17.93 -18.60 7.70
C ALA A 79 -17.42 -17.69 8.84
N MET A 80 -17.69 -18.07 10.09
CA MET A 80 -17.23 -17.32 11.25
C MET A 80 -15.71 -17.10 11.27
N LYS A 81 -14.94 -18.08 10.77
CA LYS A 81 -13.49 -17.97 10.66
C LYS A 81 -13.04 -16.87 9.68
N VAL A 82 -13.76 -16.67 8.59
CA VAL A 82 -13.48 -15.61 7.60
C VAL A 82 -13.77 -14.25 8.23
N ARG A 83 -14.89 -14.12 8.92
CA ARG A 83 -15.27 -12.90 9.62
C ARG A 83 -14.29 -12.55 10.74
N ALA A 84 -13.91 -13.53 11.54
CA ALA A 84 -12.92 -13.36 12.61
C ALA A 84 -11.56 -12.92 12.05
N PHE A 85 -11.13 -13.49 10.93
CA PHE A 85 -9.90 -13.11 10.25
C PHE A 85 -9.97 -11.67 9.71
N LEU A 86 -11.07 -11.29 9.06
CA LEU A 86 -11.26 -9.93 8.55
C LEU A 86 -11.29 -8.91 9.69
N ASP A 87 -11.99 -9.19 10.78
CA ASP A 87 -12.04 -8.32 11.96
C ASP A 87 -10.65 -8.17 12.58
N PHE A 88 -9.89 -9.25 12.68
CA PHE A 88 -8.51 -9.22 13.16
C PHE A 88 -7.60 -8.35 12.28
N ILE A 89 -7.66 -8.51 10.96
CA ILE A 89 -6.85 -7.71 10.03
C ILE A 89 -7.23 -6.23 10.10
N ILE A 90 -8.52 -5.93 10.15
CA ILE A 90 -9.00 -4.55 10.30
C ILE A 90 -8.46 -3.95 11.60
N GLU A 91 -8.51 -4.66 12.70
CA GLU A 91 -7.99 -4.20 13.99
C GLU A 91 -6.47 -3.95 13.95
N GLN A 92 -5.71 -4.85 13.34
CA GLN A 92 -4.25 -4.69 13.19
C GLN A 92 -3.87 -3.49 12.32
N ILE A 93 -4.57 -3.29 11.21
CA ILE A 93 -4.37 -2.13 10.34
C ILE A 93 -4.78 -0.85 11.04
N SER A 94 -5.82 -0.86 11.90
CA SER A 94 -6.27 0.31 12.64
C SER A 94 -5.28 0.86 13.62
N THR A 95 -4.55 0.00 14.25
CA THR A 95 -3.57 0.39 15.26
C THR A 95 -2.40 1.13 14.63
N GLU A 96 -2.16 0.91 13.34
CA GLU A 96 -1.03 1.51 12.63
C GLU A 96 -1.39 2.73 11.78
N GLU A 97 -2.61 2.82 11.25
CA GLU A 97 -3.03 3.90 10.34
C GLU A 97 -4.53 4.24 10.45
N GLY A 98 -4.87 5.11 11.37
CA GLY A 98 -6.26 5.45 11.69
C GLY A 98 -7.15 5.99 10.56
N SER A 99 -6.59 6.41 9.42
CA SER A 99 -7.38 6.96 8.32
C SER A 99 -7.75 5.93 7.24
N LEU A 100 -6.94 4.88 7.08
CA LEU A 100 -7.18 3.83 6.08
C LEU A 100 -8.38 2.96 6.48
N LEU A 101 -8.67 2.90 7.75
CA LEU A 101 -9.72 2.06 8.31
C LEU A 101 -11.12 2.54 8.12
N GLU A 102 -11.35 3.82 8.20
CA GLU A 102 -12.70 4.32 7.96
C GLU A 102 -13.13 4.06 6.51
N GLN A 103 -12.19 4.14 5.59
CA GLN A 103 -12.44 3.81 4.19
C GLN A 103 -12.65 2.31 3.97
N LEU A 104 -11.85 1.47 4.65
CA LEU A 104 -12.00 0.01 4.59
C LEU A 104 -13.27 -0.46 5.32
N ARG A 105 -13.59 0.14 6.46
CA ARG A 105 -14.77 -0.20 7.23
C ARG A 105 -16.08 0.07 6.49
N GLY A 106 -16.15 1.17 5.75
CA GLY A 106 -17.32 1.51 4.95
C GLY A 106 -17.55 0.56 3.76
N ARG A 107 -16.50 -0.14 3.31
CA ARG A 107 -16.56 -1.05 2.17
C ARG A 107 -16.59 -2.54 2.54
N LEU A 108 -15.95 -2.91 3.66
CA LEU A 108 -15.93 -4.28 4.16
C LEU A 108 -17.16 -4.64 5.00
N LEU A 109 -17.76 -3.66 5.63
CA LEU A 109 -19.02 -3.81 6.33
C LEU A 109 -20.10 -3.12 5.48
N PRO A 110 -20.80 -3.87 4.60
CA PRO A 110 -21.97 -3.30 4.00
C PRO A 110 -22.92 -2.88 5.11
N SER A 111 -23.41 -1.66 5.01
CA SER A 111 -24.53 -1.25 5.86
C SER A 111 -25.55 -2.38 5.88
N ALA A 112 -25.85 -2.87 7.07
CA ALA A 112 -26.86 -3.90 7.24
C ALA A 112 -28.13 -3.47 6.52
N PRO A 113 -28.79 -4.38 5.79
CA PRO A 113 -30.06 -4.07 5.19
C PRO A 113 -31.09 -3.73 6.26
#